data_5c4ec49751697f75b60f4fd53517f7eb
#
_entry.id   5c4ec49751697f75b60f4fd53517f7eb
#
_cell.length_a   1.000
_cell.length_b   1.000
_cell.length_c   1.000
_cell.angle_alpha   90.00
_cell.angle_beta   90.00
_cell.angle_gamma   90.00
#
_symmetry.space_group_name_H-M   'P 1'
#
loop_
_entity.id
_entity.type
_entity.pdbx_description
1 polymer ?
#
loop_
_entity_poly.entity_id
_entity_poly.type
_entity_poly.pdbx_seq_one_letter_code
_entity_poly.pdbx_strand_id
1 'polypeptide(L)'
;ITLDEAMIPFRGRIAFKVYMKNKPNKYGIRLEVVADAENGIVLHFEAYTGAAGNQANTVDDLVLRMLEPFKDKNFLVFMDRRYSSPNLFTKLRQKGFYPVGTVMKSRRGLPKSFTRKLRKGQIINRRKGDMLALKWKDKRDVFLLTTADRAEMVETGQNRHAQAGGDHETLKPAGVVRYNLGKVGVDRADQMASYYPMHRKTVKWWKKVFFGLFTMALINLNKYMNMKNGSAMRLETFLLNIATHLGNAELSTPTIPGAAAEP
;
A
#
# COMPACT_ATOMS: atom_id res chain seq x y z
N ILE A 1 1.55 2.17 -8.76
CA ILE A 1 0.59 1.92 -7.67
C ILE A 1 1.07 0.77 -6.79
N THR A 2 0.67 0.74 -5.52
CA THR A 2 1.01 -0.30 -4.53
C THR A 2 -0.26 -0.97 -4.03
N LEU A 3 -0.26 -2.30 -3.92
CA LEU A 3 -1.32 -3.07 -3.30
C LEU A 3 -0.78 -3.74 -2.04
N ASP A 4 -1.40 -3.46 -0.90
CA ASP A 4 -1.05 -4.03 0.40
C ASP A 4 -2.23 -3.96 1.38
N GLU A 5 -2.07 -4.51 2.59
CA GLU A 5 -3.06 -4.45 3.65
C GLU A 5 -2.87 -3.26 4.60
N ALA A 6 -3.97 -2.56 4.87
CA ALA A 6 -4.10 -1.58 5.95
C ALA A 6 -5.02 -2.09 7.06
N MET A 7 -4.99 -1.45 8.23
CA MET A 7 -5.83 -1.87 9.35
C MET A 7 -6.50 -0.70 10.05
N ILE A 8 -7.83 -0.79 10.20
CA ILE A 8 -8.58 0.08 11.09
C ILE A 8 -8.62 -0.58 12.49
N PRO A 9 -7.98 0.03 13.52
CA PRO A 9 -7.88 -0.57 14.84
C PRO A 9 -9.24 -0.77 15.49
N PHE A 10 -9.55 -2.02 15.90
CA PHE A 10 -10.80 -2.35 16.60
C PHE A 10 -10.61 -3.57 17.51
N ARG A 11 -10.99 -3.44 18.80
CA ARG A 11 -10.88 -4.52 19.81
C ARG A 11 -12.24 -5.12 20.20
N GLY A 12 -13.35 -4.51 19.78
CA GLY A 12 -14.70 -5.00 20.07
C GLY A 12 -15.02 -6.35 19.43
N ARG A 13 -16.24 -6.82 19.61
CA ARG A 13 -16.73 -8.08 19.02
C ARG A 13 -17.23 -7.82 17.60
N ILE A 14 -16.67 -8.57 16.63
CA ILE A 14 -17.11 -8.60 15.24
C ILE A 14 -16.58 -9.90 14.60
N ALA A 15 -17.39 -10.54 13.76
CA ALA A 15 -17.07 -11.85 13.17
C ALA A 15 -15.81 -11.82 12.28
N PHE A 16 -15.59 -10.73 11.56
CA PHE A 16 -14.48 -10.55 10.62
C PHE A 16 -13.28 -9.77 11.19
N LYS A 17 -13.16 -9.66 12.51
CA LYS A 17 -11.98 -9.10 13.15
C LYS A 17 -10.75 -9.96 12.87
N VAL A 18 -9.65 -9.33 12.46
CA VAL A 18 -8.38 -10.01 12.19
C VAL A 18 -7.33 -9.69 13.25
N TYR A 19 -6.38 -10.62 13.38
CA TYR A 19 -5.15 -10.43 14.15
C TYR A 19 -3.95 -10.40 13.20
N MET A 20 -3.17 -9.31 13.22
CA MET A 20 -1.97 -9.14 12.40
C MET A 20 -0.77 -8.84 13.31
N LYS A 21 0.07 -9.86 13.52
CA LYS A 21 1.21 -9.80 14.48
C LYS A 21 2.15 -8.62 14.23
N ASN A 22 2.39 -8.29 12.97
CA ASN A 22 3.41 -7.34 12.53
C ASN A 22 2.91 -5.89 12.44
N LYS A 23 1.59 -5.64 12.60
CA LYS A 23 1.05 -4.27 12.61
C LYS A 23 1.11 -3.68 14.03
N PRO A 24 1.32 -2.36 14.18
CA PRO A 24 1.32 -1.68 15.50
C PRO A 24 0.04 -1.97 16.28
N ASN A 25 -1.10 -1.85 15.64
CA ASN A 25 -2.40 -2.26 16.15
C ASN A 25 -2.73 -3.67 15.67
N LYS A 26 -2.52 -4.66 16.53
CA LYS A 26 -2.61 -6.09 16.15
C LYS A 26 -4.03 -6.57 15.84
N TYR A 27 -5.07 -5.91 16.38
CA TYR A 27 -6.48 -6.29 16.20
C TYR A 27 -7.24 -5.20 15.48
N GLY A 28 -8.01 -5.57 14.47
CA GLY A 28 -8.79 -4.61 13.73
C GLY A 28 -9.58 -5.19 12.57
N ILE A 29 -10.08 -4.30 11.75
CA ILE A 29 -10.72 -4.58 10.46
C ILE A 29 -9.66 -4.39 9.39
N ARG A 30 -9.37 -5.44 8.63
CA ARG A 30 -8.39 -5.40 7.54
C ARG A 30 -9.03 -4.77 6.31
N LEU A 31 -8.28 -3.88 5.68
CA LEU A 31 -8.56 -3.37 4.35
C LEU A 31 -7.48 -3.89 3.39
N GLU A 32 -7.88 -4.31 2.22
CA GLU A 32 -7.00 -4.43 1.06
C GLU A 32 -7.00 -3.07 0.37
N VAL A 33 -5.83 -2.49 0.12
CA VAL A 33 -5.70 -1.09 -0.31
C VAL A 33 -4.82 -1.01 -1.55
N VAL A 34 -5.27 -0.24 -2.53
CA VAL A 34 -4.44 0.24 -3.65
C VAL A 34 -4.15 1.71 -3.42
N ALA A 35 -2.88 2.06 -3.36
CA ALA A 35 -2.43 3.43 -3.17
C ALA A 35 -1.41 3.83 -4.25
N ASP A 36 -1.26 5.13 -4.46
CA ASP A 36 -0.16 5.67 -5.22
C ASP A 36 1.17 5.35 -4.53
N ALA A 37 2.13 4.85 -5.29
CA ALA A 37 3.41 4.36 -4.76
C ALA A 37 4.33 5.48 -4.25
N GLU A 38 4.20 6.69 -4.80
CA GLU A 38 5.07 7.83 -4.51
C GLU A 38 4.54 8.65 -3.34
N ASN A 39 3.27 9.02 -3.38
CA ASN A 39 2.67 9.93 -2.40
C ASN A 39 1.76 9.20 -1.40
N GLY A 40 1.34 7.95 -1.67
CA GLY A 40 0.48 7.16 -0.80
C GLY A 40 -0.97 7.68 -0.75
N ILE A 41 -1.47 8.33 -1.81
CA ILE A 41 -2.90 8.60 -1.97
C ILE A 41 -3.62 7.27 -2.13
N VAL A 42 -4.62 7.00 -1.30
CA VAL A 42 -5.45 5.80 -1.42
C VAL A 42 -6.38 5.96 -2.63
N LEU A 43 -6.23 5.07 -3.60
CA LEU A 43 -6.96 5.09 -4.86
C LEU A 43 -8.17 4.15 -4.86
N HIS A 44 -8.04 3.02 -4.18
CA HIS A 44 -9.09 2.01 -4.04
C HIS A 44 -8.89 1.20 -2.77
N PHE A 45 -9.96 0.70 -2.18
CA PHE A 45 -9.88 -0.20 -1.04
C PHE A 45 -11.08 -1.15 -0.99
N GLU A 46 -10.89 -2.28 -0.32
CA GLU A 46 -11.94 -3.23 0.00
C GLU A 46 -11.79 -3.73 1.43
N ALA A 47 -12.88 -3.73 2.21
CA ALA A 47 -12.87 -4.27 3.56
C ALA A 47 -12.98 -5.79 3.53
N TYR A 48 -12.14 -6.48 4.28
CA TYR A 48 -12.28 -7.91 4.52
C TYR A 48 -13.45 -8.17 5.47
N THR A 49 -14.46 -8.85 4.99
CA THR A 49 -15.70 -9.15 5.72
C THR A 49 -15.80 -10.62 6.18
N GLY A 50 -14.68 -11.35 6.19
CA GLY A 50 -14.65 -12.77 6.50
C GLY A 50 -14.74 -13.66 5.26
N ALA A 51 -14.51 -14.96 5.44
CA ALA A 51 -14.52 -15.93 4.33
C ALA A 51 -15.88 -16.01 3.62
N ALA A 52 -16.97 -15.87 4.35
CA ALA A 52 -18.34 -15.94 3.81
C ALA A 52 -18.76 -14.66 3.07
N GLY A 53 -18.14 -13.51 3.37
CA GLY A 53 -18.50 -12.22 2.78
C GLY A 53 -17.64 -11.78 1.60
N ASN A 54 -16.49 -12.43 1.38
CA ASN A 54 -15.60 -12.08 0.29
C ASN A 54 -15.95 -12.86 -0.98
N GLN A 55 -16.19 -12.13 -2.06
CA GLN A 55 -16.45 -12.72 -3.39
C GLN A 55 -15.21 -13.35 -4.05
N ALA A 56 -14.01 -13.13 -3.48
CA ALA A 56 -12.77 -13.66 -4.02
C ALA A 56 -12.47 -15.04 -3.41
N ASN A 57 -12.45 -16.06 -4.24
CA ASN A 57 -12.11 -17.43 -3.84
C ASN A 57 -10.59 -17.60 -3.64
N THR A 58 -9.76 -16.81 -4.31
CA THR A 58 -8.30 -16.86 -4.24
C THR A 58 -7.68 -15.47 -4.08
N VAL A 59 -6.40 -15.43 -3.67
CA VAL A 59 -5.62 -14.17 -3.63
C VAL A 59 -5.48 -13.57 -5.03
N ASP A 60 -5.35 -14.42 -6.06
CA ASP A 60 -5.27 -13.95 -7.46
C ASP A 60 -6.55 -13.21 -7.86
N ASP A 61 -7.74 -13.74 -7.51
CA ASP A 61 -9.03 -13.12 -7.81
C ASP A 61 -9.21 -11.78 -7.07
N LEU A 62 -8.79 -11.73 -5.81
CA LEU A 62 -8.78 -10.48 -5.04
C LEU A 62 -7.94 -9.41 -5.74
N VAL A 63 -6.70 -9.74 -6.10
CA VAL A 63 -5.79 -8.77 -6.74
C VAL A 63 -6.34 -8.30 -8.10
N LEU A 64 -6.85 -9.23 -8.91
CA LEU A 64 -7.43 -8.89 -10.22
C LEU A 64 -8.64 -7.97 -10.08
N ARG A 65 -9.51 -8.19 -9.08
CA ARG A 65 -10.67 -7.33 -8.81
C ARG A 65 -10.23 -5.96 -8.31
N MET A 66 -9.29 -5.91 -7.34
CA MET A 66 -8.78 -4.65 -6.79
C MET A 66 -8.12 -3.76 -7.86
N LEU A 67 -7.52 -4.37 -8.87
CA LEU A 67 -6.82 -3.65 -9.93
C LEU A 67 -7.69 -3.38 -11.17
N GLU A 68 -8.90 -3.96 -11.27
CA GLU A 68 -9.76 -3.79 -12.44
C GLU A 68 -10.04 -2.31 -12.83
N PRO A 69 -10.24 -1.35 -11.88
CA PRO A 69 -10.43 0.07 -12.23
C PRO A 69 -9.22 0.72 -12.91
N PHE A 70 -8.05 0.10 -12.84
CA PHE A 70 -6.78 0.62 -13.35
C PHE A 70 -6.27 -0.11 -14.58
N LYS A 71 -7.06 -1.02 -15.13
CA LYS A 71 -6.75 -1.84 -16.30
C LYS A 71 -6.36 -0.97 -17.52
N ASP A 72 -5.47 -1.49 -18.35
CA ASP A 72 -5.00 -0.90 -19.62
C ASP A 72 -4.34 0.50 -19.50
N LYS A 73 -3.95 0.90 -18.28
CA LYS A 73 -3.25 2.17 -18.01
C LYS A 73 -1.74 2.03 -17.82
N ASN A 74 -1.20 0.85 -18.08
CA ASN A 74 0.24 0.55 -18.02
C ASN A 74 0.91 0.88 -16.67
N PHE A 75 0.18 0.73 -15.55
CA PHE A 75 0.73 0.97 -14.23
C PHE A 75 1.78 -0.07 -13.83
N LEU A 76 2.87 0.39 -13.19
CA LEU A 76 3.69 -0.43 -12.32
C LEU A 76 2.88 -0.80 -11.07
N VAL A 77 2.83 -2.09 -10.74
CA VAL A 77 2.10 -2.59 -9.56
C VAL A 77 3.06 -3.25 -8.59
N PHE A 78 3.23 -2.65 -7.42
CA PHE A 78 4.08 -3.17 -6.35
C PHE A 78 3.24 -4.00 -5.37
N MET A 79 3.69 -5.23 -5.12
CA MET A 79 2.98 -6.16 -4.24
C MET A 79 3.97 -6.94 -3.37
N ASP A 80 3.55 -7.26 -2.14
CA ASP A 80 4.35 -8.10 -1.27
C ASP A 80 4.25 -9.59 -1.66
N ARG A 81 5.02 -10.44 -0.96
CA ARG A 81 5.09 -11.90 -1.20
C ARG A 81 3.77 -12.63 -0.97
N ARG A 82 2.80 -12.03 -0.26
CA ARG A 82 1.47 -12.61 -0.03
C ARG A 82 0.70 -12.67 -1.33
N TYR A 83 0.73 -11.59 -2.09
CA TYR A 83 -0.03 -11.44 -3.33
C TYR A 83 0.71 -12.01 -4.55
N SER A 84 2.05 -12.01 -4.55
CA SER A 84 2.85 -12.31 -5.74
C SER A 84 2.88 -13.80 -6.09
N SER A 85 2.60 -14.11 -7.35
CA SER A 85 2.79 -15.43 -7.95
C SER A 85 3.12 -15.33 -9.45
N PRO A 86 3.85 -16.30 -10.05
CA PRO A 86 4.11 -16.30 -11.49
C PRO A 86 2.82 -16.30 -12.32
N ASN A 87 1.80 -17.04 -11.89
CA ASN A 87 0.50 -17.11 -12.57
C ASN A 87 -0.20 -15.75 -12.56
N LEU A 88 -0.30 -15.11 -11.41
CA LEU A 88 -0.89 -13.77 -11.29
C LEU A 88 -0.15 -12.73 -12.13
N PHE A 89 1.18 -12.76 -12.14
CA PHE A 89 1.99 -11.83 -12.94
C PHE A 89 1.70 -11.96 -14.43
N THR A 90 1.52 -13.19 -14.92
CA THR A 90 1.11 -13.42 -16.31
C THR A 90 -0.27 -12.82 -16.59
N LYS A 91 -1.26 -13.06 -15.72
CA LYS A 91 -2.61 -12.49 -15.85
C LYS A 91 -2.61 -10.95 -15.81
N LEU A 92 -1.82 -10.35 -14.93
CA LEU A 92 -1.69 -8.89 -14.82
C LEU A 92 -1.05 -8.27 -16.06
N ARG A 93 -0.02 -8.93 -16.66
CA ARG A 93 0.56 -8.48 -17.93
C ARG A 93 -0.46 -8.46 -19.05
N GLN A 94 -1.31 -9.46 -19.14
CA GLN A 94 -2.39 -9.52 -20.12
C GLN A 94 -3.43 -8.39 -19.96
N LYS A 95 -3.54 -7.82 -18.75
CA LYS A 95 -4.41 -6.68 -18.41
C LYS A 95 -3.68 -5.32 -18.44
N GLY A 96 -2.50 -5.24 -19.06
CA GLY A 96 -1.76 -3.99 -19.23
C GLY A 96 -1.00 -3.51 -17.99
N PHE A 97 -0.79 -4.36 -16.97
CA PHE A 97 0.02 -3.99 -15.79
C PHE A 97 1.47 -4.45 -15.89
N TYR A 98 2.34 -3.78 -15.15
CA TYR A 98 3.75 -4.16 -14.97
C TYR A 98 4.01 -4.53 -13.49
N PRO A 99 3.67 -5.78 -13.08
CA PRO A 99 3.83 -6.19 -11.69
C PRO A 99 5.30 -6.36 -11.29
N VAL A 100 5.61 -5.89 -10.07
CA VAL A 100 6.90 -6.02 -9.38
C VAL A 100 6.62 -6.43 -7.94
N GLY A 101 7.19 -7.53 -7.46
CA GLY A 101 6.87 -7.98 -6.10
C GLY A 101 7.83 -9.03 -5.57
N THR A 102 7.98 -9.05 -4.25
CA THR A 102 8.64 -10.17 -3.58
C THR A 102 7.76 -11.41 -3.63
N VAL A 103 8.36 -12.59 -3.60
CA VAL A 103 7.64 -13.86 -3.69
C VAL A 103 8.12 -14.85 -2.64
N MET A 104 7.22 -15.69 -2.14
CA MET A 104 7.60 -16.75 -1.19
C MET A 104 8.47 -17.80 -1.88
N LYS A 105 9.51 -18.27 -1.20
CA LYS A 105 10.43 -19.33 -1.68
C LYS A 105 9.68 -20.58 -2.17
N SER A 106 8.58 -20.94 -1.50
CA SER A 106 7.76 -22.12 -1.79
C SER A 106 6.67 -21.87 -2.85
N ARG A 107 6.60 -20.68 -3.43
CA ARG A 107 5.54 -20.39 -4.41
C ARG A 107 5.69 -21.25 -5.67
N ARG A 108 4.58 -21.89 -6.07
CA ARG A 108 4.54 -22.72 -7.27
C ARG A 108 4.92 -21.93 -8.52
N GLY A 109 5.68 -22.56 -9.42
CA GLY A 109 6.09 -21.95 -10.69
C GLY A 109 7.41 -21.20 -10.64
N LEU A 110 8.10 -21.13 -9.50
CA LEU A 110 9.45 -20.59 -9.42
C LEU A 110 10.49 -21.54 -10.02
N PRO A 111 11.61 -21.01 -10.55
CA PRO A 111 12.69 -21.83 -11.12
C PRO A 111 13.30 -22.80 -10.09
N LYS A 112 13.49 -24.07 -10.46
CA LYS A 112 14.15 -25.08 -9.61
C LYS A 112 15.55 -24.65 -9.16
N SER A 113 16.28 -23.87 -9.99
CA SER A 113 17.60 -23.32 -9.66
C SER A 113 17.62 -22.42 -8.40
N PHE A 114 16.46 -21.93 -7.95
CA PHE A 114 16.38 -21.09 -6.74
C PHE A 114 16.57 -21.87 -5.43
N THR A 115 16.60 -23.19 -5.47
CA THR A 115 16.98 -24.02 -4.31
C THR A 115 18.47 -23.91 -3.97
N ARG A 116 19.32 -23.55 -4.96
CA ARG A 116 20.77 -23.41 -4.79
C ARG A 116 21.10 -22.37 -3.71
N LYS A 117 22.04 -22.71 -2.82
CA LYS A 117 22.60 -21.76 -1.83
C LYS A 117 23.46 -20.71 -2.54
N LEU A 118 23.35 -19.46 -2.09
CA LEU A 118 24.11 -18.32 -2.61
C LEU A 118 24.99 -17.72 -1.51
N ARG A 119 26.15 -17.20 -1.89
CA ARG A 119 27.00 -16.32 -1.07
C ARG A 119 26.43 -14.89 -1.12
N LYS A 120 26.74 -14.04 -0.13
CA LYS A 120 26.34 -12.63 -0.09
C LYS A 120 26.73 -11.92 -1.39
N GLY A 121 25.82 -11.12 -1.94
CA GLY A 121 25.98 -10.40 -3.21
C GLY A 121 25.65 -11.22 -4.47
N GLN A 122 25.65 -12.56 -4.39
CA GLN A 122 25.33 -13.37 -5.56
C GLN A 122 23.86 -13.32 -5.96
N ILE A 123 23.61 -13.42 -7.27
CA ILE A 123 22.29 -13.42 -7.88
C ILE A 123 22.12 -14.64 -8.80
N ILE A 124 20.93 -15.23 -8.80
CA ILE A 124 20.47 -16.15 -9.84
C ILE A 124 19.20 -15.54 -10.43
N ASN A 125 19.11 -15.49 -11.74
CA ASN A 125 17.93 -15.04 -12.43
C ASN A 125 17.48 -16.03 -13.51
N ARG A 126 16.21 -15.96 -13.87
CA ARG A 126 15.58 -16.69 -14.97
C ARG A 126 14.49 -15.83 -15.58
N ARG A 127 14.38 -15.84 -16.88
CA ARG A 127 13.34 -15.11 -17.62
C ARG A 127 12.40 -16.08 -18.33
N LYS A 128 11.12 -15.75 -18.36
CA LYS A 128 10.11 -16.41 -19.17
C LYS A 128 9.20 -15.33 -19.77
N GLY A 129 9.33 -15.09 -21.07
CA GLY A 129 8.72 -13.95 -21.72
C GLY A 129 9.16 -12.64 -21.05
N ASP A 130 8.21 -11.80 -20.70
CA ASP A 130 8.45 -10.52 -20.01
C ASP A 130 8.80 -10.69 -18.52
N MET A 131 8.47 -11.83 -17.93
CA MET A 131 8.67 -12.05 -16.50
C MET A 131 10.10 -12.45 -16.18
N LEU A 132 10.76 -11.66 -15.35
CA LEU A 132 12.04 -11.95 -14.72
C LEU A 132 11.80 -12.46 -13.29
N ALA A 133 12.31 -13.63 -12.97
CA ALA A 133 12.42 -14.14 -11.62
C ALA A 133 13.89 -14.02 -11.19
N LEU A 134 14.13 -13.48 -10.00
CA LEU A 134 15.47 -13.40 -9.43
C LEU A 134 15.51 -13.86 -7.98
N LYS A 135 16.62 -14.48 -7.61
CA LYS A 135 17.02 -14.75 -6.24
C LYS A 135 18.34 -14.04 -5.99
N TRP A 136 18.36 -13.18 -5.01
CA TRP A 136 19.53 -12.42 -4.59
C TRP A 136 19.84 -12.68 -3.12
N LYS A 137 21.11 -12.82 -2.79
CA LYS A 137 21.58 -13.01 -1.42
C LYS A 137 22.10 -11.70 -0.85
N ASP A 138 21.26 -11.06 -0.03
CA ASP A 138 21.68 -10.01 0.90
C ASP A 138 22.03 -10.64 2.26
N LYS A 139 21.65 -10.03 3.38
CA LYS A 139 21.67 -10.69 4.70
C LYS A 139 20.78 -11.94 4.71
N ARG A 140 19.68 -11.90 3.99
CA ARG A 140 18.74 -13.02 3.75
C ARG A 140 18.54 -13.23 2.27
N ASP A 141 17.99 -14.40 1.89
CA ASP A 141 17.59 -14.63 0.50
C ASP A 141 16.38 -13.76 0.16
N VAL A 142 16.49 -12.96 -0.90
CA VAL A 142 15.42 -12.15 -1.48
C VAL A 142 14.98 -12.82 -2.77
N PHE A 143 13.69 -13.09 -2.90
CA PHE A 143 13.06 -13.61 -4.11
C PHE A 143 12.16 -12.54 -4.68
N LEU A 144 12.35 -12.16 -5.93
CA LEU A 144 11.59 -11.14 -6.63
C LEU A 144 11.09 -11.67 -7.97
N LEU A 145 9.88 -11.25 -8.32
CA LEU A 145 9.32 -11.32 -9.67
C LEU A 145 9.15 -9.90 -10.19
N THR A 146 9.47 -9.66 -11.44
CA THR A 146 9.26 -8.37 -12.09
C THR A 146 9.01 -8.56 -13.58
N THR A 147 8.17 -7.71 -14.15
CA THR A 147 7.96 -7.62 -15.60
C THR A 147 8.45 -6.28 -16.16
N ALA A 148 8.98 -5.42 -15.30
CA ALA A 148 9.41 -4.06 -15.63
C ALA A 148 10.94 -3.91 -15.66
N ASP A 149 11.70 -4.91 -15.16
CA ASP A 149 13.15 -4.78 -15.00
C ASP A 149 13.93 -5.82 -15.81
N ARG A 150 15.21 -5.51 -15.99
CA ARG A 150 16.22 -6.43 -16.48
C ARG A 150 17.05 -6.97 -15.30
N ALA A 151 17.84 -8.02 -15.56
CA ALA A 151 18.71 -8.62 -14.56
C ALA A 151 20.03 -7.82 -14.42
N GLU A 152 19.90 -6.54 -14.08
CA GLU A 152 21.01 -5.60 -13.93
C GLU A 152 21.28 -5.35 -12.45
N MET A 153 22.55 -5.14 -12.11
CA MET A 153 22.98 -4.67 -10.80
C MET A 153 23.23 -3.17 -10.91
N VAL A 154 22.69 -2.41 -9.96
CA VAL A 154 22.85 -0.95 -9.89
C VAL A 154 23.55 -0.57 -8.60
N GLU A 155 24.37 0.46 -8.68
CA GLU A 155 25.02 1.08 -7.53
C GLU A 155 23.96 1.81 -6.69
N THR A 156 23.92 1.50 -5.42
CA THR A 156 23.10 2.23 -4.45
C THR A 156 24.07 2.92 -3.51
N GLY A 157 24.10 4.26 -3.54
CA GLY A 157 25.03 5.06 -2.75
C GLY A 157 25.18 4.62 -1.28
N GLN A 158 26.19 5.14 -0.63
CA GLN A 158 26.76 4.79 0.66
C GLN A 158 25.79 4.19 1.70
N ASN A 159 26.18 3.07 2.29
CA ASN A 159 25.55 2.55 3.50
C ASN A 159 25.69 3.58 4.63
N ARG A 160 24.57 4.17 5.11
CA ARG A 160 24.53 5.06 6.29
C ARG A 160 25.05 4.41 7.58
N HIS A 161 25.46 3.14 7.54
CA HIS A 161 25.99 2.36 8.64
C HIS A 161 27.38 1.75 8.33
N ALA A 162 28.09 2.24 7.32
CA ALA A 162 29.51 1.93 7.19
C ALA A 162 30.25 2.69 8.30
N GLN A 163 30.72 1.96 9.31
CA GLN A 163 31.72 2.48 10.24
C GLN A 163 32.90 3.01 9.44
N ALA A 164 33.44 4.16 9.84
CA ALA A 164 34.50 4.88 9.19
C ALA A 164 35.61 3.94 8.65
N GLY A 165 35.80 3.92 7.34
CA GLY A 165 36.95 3.25 6.72
C GLY A 165 36.74 2.49 5.42
N GLY A 166 35.56 2.46 4.81
CA GLY A 166 35.38 1.75 3.55
C GLY A 166 34.21 2.26 2.73
N ASP A 167 34.48 2.98 1.64
CA ASP A 167 33.56 3.23 0.54
C ASP A 167 33.28 1.90 -0.20
N HIS A 168 32.40 1.07 0.34
CA HIS A 168 31.92 -0.09 -0.39
C HIS A 168 30.59 0.27 -1.05
N GLU A 169 30.66 0.62 -2.33
CA GLU A 169 29.50 0.69 -3.22
C GLU A 169 28.71 -0.62 -3.11
N THR A 170 27.48 -0.52 -2.64
CA THR A 170 26.63 -1.70 -2.51
C THR A 170 25.84 -1.90 -3.78
N LEU A 171 26.25 -2.85 -4.60
CA LEU A 171 25.51 -3.31 -5.78
C LEU A 171 24.24 -4.04 -5.34
N LYS A 172 23.10 -3.63 -5.90
CA LYS A 172 21.81 -4.29 -5.71
C LYS A 172 21.11 -4.55 -7.05
N PRO A 173 20.30 -5.62 -7.17
CA PRO A 173 19.50 -5.80 -8.38
C PRO A 173 18.54 -4.62 -8.60
N ALA A 174 18.48 -4.09 -9.81
CA ALA A 174 17.62 -2.95 -10.18
C ALA A 174 16.16 -3.15 -9.78
N GLY A 175 15.60 -4.35 -10.01
CA GLY A 175 14.23 -4.69 -9.60
C GLY A 175 14.03 -4.65 -8.08
N VAL A 176 15.03 -4.96 -7.26
CA VAL A 176 14.95 -4.87 -5.80
C VAL A 176 14.95 -3.40 -5.36
N VAL A 177 15.75 -2.55 -6.00
CA VAL A 177 15.76 -1.11 -5.74
C VAL A 177 14.41 -0.50 -6.09
N ARG A 178 13.89 -0.79 -7.29
CA ARG A 178 12.55 -0.35 -7.74
C ARG A 178 11.45 -0.79 -6.77
N TYR A 179 11.45 -2.07 -6.39
CA TYR A 179 10.48 -2.60 -5.41
C TYR A 179 10.54 -1.85 -4.08
N ASN A 180 11.73 -1.58 -3.56
CA ASN A 180 11.88 -0.87 -2.28
C ASN A 180 11.38 0.58 -2.34
N LEU A 181 11.49 1.25 -3.48
CA LEU A 181 10.95 2.59 -3.68
C LEU A 181 9.42 2.59 -3.77
N GLY A 182 8.86 1.61 -4.50
CA GLY A 182 7.42 1.60 -4.80
C GLY A 182 6.53 0.92 -3.76
N LYS A 183 7.04 0.00 -2.93
CA LYS A 183 6.24 -0.79 -1.99
C LYS A 183 5.60 0.00 -0.83
N VAL A 184 6.06 1.22 -0.57
CA VAL A 184 5.75 1.97 0.65
C VAL A 184 4.46 2.81 0.58
N GLY A 185 3.75 2.82 -0.55
CA GLY A 185 2.59 3.68 -0.75
C GLY A 185 1.50 3.47 0.30
N VAL A 186 1.06 2.23 0.51
CA VAL A 186 0.04 1.88 1.52
C VAL A 186 0.56 2.10 2.94
N ASP A 187 1.81 1.73 3.22
CA ASP A 187 2.42 1.96 4.54
C ASP A 187 2.47 3.46 4.90
N ARG A 188 2.73 4.34 3.92
CA ARG A 188 2.67 5.79 4.12
C ARG A 188 1.27 6.27 4.46
N ALA A 189 0.23 5.75 3.78
CA ALA A 189 -1.15 6.08 4.08
C ALA A 189 -1.55 5.62 5.50
N ASP A 190 -1.22 4.38 5.87
CA ASP A 190 -1.49 3.78 7.18
C ASP A 190 -0.76 4.54 8.31
N GLN A 191 0.50 4.95 8.07
CA GLN A 191 1.28 5.77 8.99
C GLN A 191 0.65 7.14 9.23
N MET A 192 0.26 7.85 8.17
CA MET A 192 -0.39 9.16 8.29
C MET A 192 -1.72 9.07 9.03
N ALA A 193 -2.53 8.03 8.73
CA ALA A 193 -3.77 7.77 9.45
C ALA A 193 -3.56 7.47 10.95
N SER A 194 -2.42 6.88 11.31
CA SER A 194 -2.08 6.58 12.71
C SER A 194 -1.62 7.81 13.50
N TYR A 195 -1.02 8.81 12.84
CA TYR A 195 -0.56 10.04 13.50
C TYR A 195 -1.71 11.00 13.85
N TYR A 196 -2.77 11.01 13.05
CA TYR A 196 -3.92 11.91 13.24
C TYR A 196 -5.23 11.13 13.31
N PRO A 197 -5.40 10.25 14.31
CA PRO A 197 -6.57 9.41 14.41
C PRO A 197 -7.80 10.22 14.84
N MET A 198 -8.79 10.35 13.97
CA MET A 198 -10.06 11.03 14.28
C MET A 198 -11.03 10.15 15.06
N HIS A 199 -10.74 8.86 15.22
CA HIS A 199 -11.64 7.93 15.85
C HIS A 199 -11.58 7.99 17.38
N ARG A 200 -12.74 8.12 18.01
CA ARG A 200 -12.91 8.01 19.46
C ARG A 200 -13.02 6.55 19.91
N LYS A 201 -12.82 6.31 21.21
CA LYS A 201 -13.10 5.01 21.83
C LYS A 201 -14.56 4.64 21.63
N THR A 202 -14.86 3.51 21.00
CA THR A 202 -16.22 3.03 20.74
C THR A 202 -16.24 1.51 20.62
N VAL A 203 -17.34 0.91 21.04
CA VAL A 203 -17.64 -0.51 20.85
C VAL A 203 -18.38 -0.79 19.53
N LYS A 204 -18.86 0.24 18.85
CA LYS A 204 -19.57 0.15 17.57
C LYS A 204 -18.56 0.12 16.42
N TRP A 205 -18.37 -1.04 15.79
CA TRP A 205 -17.37 -1.24 14.74
C TRP A 205 -17.56 -0.31 13.53
N TRP A 206 -18.79 -0.08 13.10
CA TRP A 206 -19.10 0.77 11.95
C TRP A 206 -18.66 2.23 12.17
N LYS A 207 -18.71 2.76 13.41
CA LYS A 207 -18.15 4.07 13.73
C LYS A 207 -16.64 4.12 13.51
N LYS A 208 -15.94 3.02 13.85
CA LYS A 208 -14.49 2.92 13.61
C LYS A 208 -14.19 2.93 12.10
N VAL A 209 -14.96 2.19 11.33
CA VAL A 209 -14.82 2.18 9.86
C VAL A 209 -15.09 3.56 9.30
N PHE A 210 -16.21 4.18 9.66
CA PHE A 210 -16.55 5.53 9.21
C PHE A 210 -15.41 6.53 9.47
N PHE A 211 -14.95 6.64 10.72
CA PHE A 211 -13.88 7.58 11.04
C PHE A 211 -12.54 7.20 10.40
N GLY A 212 -12.26 5.91 10.22
CA GLY A 212 -11.07 5.45 9.50
C GLY A 212 -11.09 5.89 8.03
N LEU A 213 -12.22 5.69 7.34
CA LEU A 213 -12.39 6.12 5.95
C LEU A 213 -12.40 7.65 5.82
N PHE A 214 -13.03 8.34 6.76
CA PHE A 214 -13.03 9.81 6.82
C PHE A 214 -11.60 10.35 6.99
N THR A 215 -10.79 9.74 7.88
CA THR A 215 -9.37 10.09 8.01
C THR A 215 -8.61 9.88 6.70
N MET A 216 -8.81 8.76 6.01
CA MET A 216 -8.20 8.50 4.69
C MET A 216 -8.59 9.56 3.66
N ALA A 217 -9.87 9.94 3.62
CA ALA A 217 -10.37 10.97 2.70
C ALA A 217 -9.69 12.33 2.95
N LEU A 218 -9.55 12.74 4.21
CA LEU A 218 -8.88 13.99 4.58
C LEU A 218 -7.38 13.97 4.25
N ILE A 219 -6.69 12.84 4.46
CA ILE A 219 -5.30 12.66 4.06
C ILE A 219 -5.16 12.77 2.54
N ASN A 220 -6.03 12.11 1.79
CA ASN A 220 -6.05 12.19 0.34
C ASN A 220 -6.27 13.64 -0.13
N LEU A 221 -7.23 14.33 0.47
CA LEU A 221 -7.54 15.72 0.13
C LEU A 221 -6.35 16.65 0.40
N ASN A 222 -5.70 16.53 1.55
CA ASN A 222 -4.48 17.31 1.86
C ASN A 222 -3.38 17.06 0.81
N LYS A 223 -3.11 15.82 0.47
CA LYS A 223 -2.11 15.46 -0.54
C LYS A 223 -2.47 15.99 -1.92
N TYR A 224 -3.73 15.83 -2.33
CA TYR A 224 -4.23 16.35 -3.60
C TYR A 224 -4.11 17.87 -3.68
N MET A 225 -4.50 18.60 -2.63
CA MET A 225 -4.38 20.05 -2.56
C MET A 225 -2.91 20.51 -2.65
N ASN A 226 -2.02 19.81 -1.95
CA ASN A 226 -0.58 20.10 -2.03
C ASN A 226 -0.03 19.90 -3.44
N MET A 227 -0.41 18.80 -4.10
CA MET A 227 0.00 18.54 -5.49
C MET A 227 -0.56 19.59 -6.46
N LYS A 228 -1.85 19.93 -6.34
CA LYS A 228 -2.51 20.91 -7.20
C LYS A 228 -1.92 22.32 -7.06
N ASN A 229 -1.61 22.72 -5.84
CA ASN A 229 -1.19 24.10 -5.52
C ASN A 229 0.34 24.24 -5.46
N GLY A 230 1.11 23.17 -5.70
CA GLY A 230 2.57 23.18 -5.51
C GLY A 230 2.98 23.51 -4.06
N SER A 231 2.12 23.22 -3.09
CA SER A 231 2.32 23.55 -1.68
C SER A 231 2.80 22.34 -0.86
N ALA A 232 3.32 22.60 0.34
CA ALA A 232 3.73 21.58 1.29
C ALA A 232 3.00 21.76 2.65
N MET A 233 1.71 22.08 2.62
CA MET A 233 0.90 22.25 3.82
C MET A 233 0.89 20.98 4.65
N ARG A 234 1.29 21.08 5.92
CA ARG A 234 1.24 19.96 6.86
C ARG A 234 -0.20 19.51 7.09
N LEU A 235 -0.39 18.20 7.28
CA LEU A 235 -1.73 17.62 7.54
C LEU A 235 -2.38 18.26 8.78
N GLU A 236 -1.63 18.49 9.85
CA GLU A 236 -2.11 19.16 11.05
C GLU A 236 -2.72 20.55 10.76
N THR A 237 -1.97 21.40 10.07
CA THR A 237 -2.44 22.74 9.66
C THR A 237 -3.68 22.66 8.79
N PHE A 238 -3.70 21.70 7.85
CA PHE A 238 -4.84 21.46 6.99
C PHE A 238 -6.10 21.07 7.79
N LEU A 239 -5.96 20.16 8.76
CA LEU A 239 -7.07 19.73 9.61
C LEU A 239 -7.59 20.85 10.52
N LEU A 240 -6.69 21.70 11.07
CA LEU A 240 -7.06 22.87 11.85
C LEU A 240 -7.82 23.88 11.01
N ASN A 241 -7.38 24.14 9.79
CA ASN A 241 -8.08 25.06 8.87
C ASN A 241 -9.49 24.57 8.56
N ILE A 242 -9.67 23.27 8.28
CA ILE A 242 -10.99 22.67 8.08
C ILE A 242 -11.87 22.83 9.33
N ALA A 243 -11.34 22.49 10.51
CA ALA A 243 -12.09 22.56 11.77
C ALA A 243 -12.53 23.99 12.08
N THR A 244 -11.66 24.99 11.88
CA THR A 244 -11.95 26.42 12.06
C THR A 244 -13.02 26.89 11.07
N HIS A 245 -12.89 26.48 9.80
CA HIS A 245 -13.87 26.87 8.77
C HIS A 245 -15.26 26.30 9.04
N LEU A 246 -15.35 25.04 9.43
CA LEU A 246 -16.61 24.40 9.79
C LEU A 246 -17.22 25.03 11.06
N GLY A 247 -16.41 25.32 12.09
CA GLY A 247 -16.88 25.98 13.30
C GLY A 247 -17.41 27.39 13.05
N ASN A 248 -16.79 28.14 12.15
CA ASN A 248 -17.27 29.47 11.78
C ASN A 248 -18.53 29.43 10.90
N ALA A 249 -18.70 28.38 10.08
CA ALA A 249 -19.90 28.19 9.26
C ALA A 249 -21.16 27.87 10.08
N GLU A 250 -21.02 27.22 11.23
CA GLU A 250 -22.15 26.98 12.15
C GLU A 250 -22.65 28.25 12.83
N LEU A 251 -21.80 29.29 12.95
CA LEU A 251 -22.18 30.60 13.52
C LEU A 251 -22.97 31.48 12.52
N SER A 252 -22.89 31.17 11.25
CA SER A 252 -23.71 31.79 10.20
C SER A 252 -24.91 30.91 9.89
N THR A 253 -25.89 30.88 10.79
CA THR A 253 -27.20 30.26 10.52
C THR A 253 -27.85 30.98 9.31
N PRO A 254 -28.23 30.25 8.25
CA PRO A 254 -29.04 30.88 7.21
C PRO A 254 -30.36 31.31 7.84
N THR A 255 -30.61 32.58 7.85
CA THR A 255 -31.96 33.13 8.10
C THR A 255 -32.85 32.49 7.03
N ILE A 256 -33.75 31.61 7.44
CA ILE A 256 -34.80 31.10 6.56
C ILE A 256 -35.68 32.29 6.21
N PRO A 257 -35.75 32.76 4.96
CA PRO A 257 -36.70 33.80 4.59
C PRO A 257 -38.11 33.16 4.58
N GLY A 258 -38.97 33.60 5.48
CA GLY A 258 -40.39 33.29 5.40
C GLY A 258 -41.02 32.55 6.58
N ALA A 259 -40.71 32.92 7.83
CA ALA A 259 -41.68 32.75 8.91
C ALA A 259 -42.38 34.10 9.08
N ALA A 260 -43.38 34.33 8.25
CA ALA A 260 -44.37 35.38 8.51
C ALA A 260 -45.07 35.07 9.83
N ALA A 261 -44.98 35.96 10.79
CA ALA A 261 -45.84 35.96 11.96
C ALA A 261 -47.28 36.11 11.46
N GLU A 262 -48.10 35.08 11.67
CA GLU A 262 -49.56 35.25 11.61
C GLU A 262 -50.03 35.89 12.90
N PRO A 263 -51.07 36.75 12.80
CA PRO A 263 -51.53 37.65 13.85
C PRO A 263 -52.21 36.97 15.03
#